data_859d70814b5b01f99cbb5111c85c89a4
#
_entry.id   859d70814b5b01f99cbb5111c85c89a4
#
_cell.length_a   1.000
_cell.length_b   1.000
_cell.length_c   1.000
_cell.angle_alpha   90.00
_cell.angle_beta   90.00
_cell.angle_gamma   90.00
#
_symmetry.space_group_name_H-M   'P 1'
#
loop_
_entity.id
_entity.type
_entity.pdbx_description
1 polymer ?
#
loop_
_entity_poly.entity_id
_entity_poly.type
_entity_poly.pdbx_seq_one_letter_code
_entity_poly.pdbx_strand_id
1 'polypeptide(L)'
;MKRIYSINIGQMNMKNIWIIRIAACLLLLSVSTSVFAQEFKQNWEKKVFAAYNLGGTSPLPIPAEIRKINYWKPGFGGTLAFHLTRWLDQNWGVTTGLAIDLKGMKVEADVKYLYTSLVVGEGDHAGKFTGTFSGKDQTNVRNDYLVLPIMAAWRPNDQWAVRLGGYVAFQNDAKFEGVASDGYIRNGGPTGEKITVESATYDFANEVRSFDAGIMASGDWFFTKKMAATAQLSWGLVPIFPSDFEGLSYKMYNIYLSLGIAYRL
;
A
#
# COMPACT_ATOMS: atom_id res chain seq x y z
N MET A 1 2.17 -50.96 26.93
CA MET A 1 3.08 -49.95 26.31
C MET A 1 2.37 -49.34 25.14
N LYS A 2 1.67 -48.18 25.32
CA LYS A 2 0.98 -47.46 24.26
C LYS A 2 1.89 -46.31 23.83
N ARG A 3 2.39 -46.31 22.59
CA ARG A 3 3.08 -45.21 21.97
C ARG A 3 2.06 -44.15 21.55
N ILE A 4 2.12 -42.99 22.19
CA ILE A 4 1.38 -41.78 21.79
C ILE A 4 2.22 -41.10 20.70
N TYR A 5 1.76 -41.09 19.46
CA TYR A 5 2.33 -40.27 18.41
C TYR A 5 1.87 -38.81 18.62
N SER A 6 2.76 -37.96 19.09
CA SER A 6 2.56 -36.52 19.06
C SER A 6 2.71 -36.06 17.62
N ILE A 7 1.61 -35.59 17.02
CA ILE A 7 1.64 -34.90 15.73
C ILE A 7 2.28 -33.52 15.98
N ASN A 8 3.50 -33.39 15.51
CA ASN A 8 4.24 -32.14 15.57
C ASN A 8 3.66 -31.16 14.53
N ILE A 9 2.77 -30.25 14.96
CA ILE A 9 2.27 -29.14 14.13
C ILE A 9 3.38 -28.05 14.17
N GLY A 10 4.53 -28.38 13.58
CA GLY A 10 5.68 -27.53 13.49
C GLY A 10 5.71 -26.73 12.20
N GLN A 11 5.75 -25.43 12.34
CA GLN A 11 6.26 -24.42 11.37
C GLN A 11 5.68 -24.53 9.95
N MET A 12 4.45 -24.11 9.80
CA MET A 12 3.94 -23.75 8.46
C MET A 12 4.63 -22.45 8.03
N ASN A 13 5.49 -22.54 7.02
CA ASN A 13 6.22 -21.43 6.43
C ASN A 13 5.22 -20.34 6.00
N MET A 14 5.45 -19.08 6.39
CA MET A 14 4.55 -17.95 6.11
C MET A 14 4.17 -17.84 4.62
N LYS A 15 5.05 -18.22 3.70
CA LYS A 15 4.74 -18.31 2.27
C LYS A 15 3.60 -19.28 1.92
N ASN A 16 3.45 -20.38 2.67
CA ASN A 16 2.39 -21.35 2.43
C ASN A 16 1.03 -20.86 2.98
N ILE A 17 1.05 -20.04 4.03
CA ILE A 17 -0.16 -19.43 4.60
C ILE A 17 -0.79 -18.46 3.58
N TRP A 18 0.02 -17.76 2.83
CA TRP A 18 -0.44 -16.80 1.80
C TRP A 18 -1.16 -17.51 0.64
N ILE A 19 -0.59 -18.62 0.16
CA ILE A 19 -1.21 -19.45 -0.90
C ILE A 19 -2.54 -20.03 -0.42
N ILE A 20 -2.62 -20.49 0.84
CA ILE A 20 -3.85 -21.03 1.44
C ILE A 20 -4.91 -19.92 1.59
N ARG A 21 -4.54 -18.72 1.97
CA ARG A 21 -5.46 -17.57 2.07
C ARG A 21 -6.01 -17.14 0.71
N ILE A 22 -5.16 -17.09 -0.33
CA ILE A 22 -5.60 -16.81 -1.71
C ILE A 22 -6.52 -17.92 -2.21
N ALA A 23 -6.17 -19.19 -2.00
CA ALA A 23 -7.01 -20.33 -2.39
C ALA A 23 -8.35 -20.35 -1.65
N ALA A 24 -8.37 -20.01 -0.35
CA ALA A 24 -9.60 -19.87 0.42
C ALA A 24 -10.47 -18.70 -0.07
N CYS A 25 -9.89 -17.54 -0.43
CA CYS A 25 -10.62 -16.43 -1.03
C CYS A 25 -11.20 -16.79 -2.41
N LEU A 26 -10.45 -17.52 -3.24
CA LEU A 26 -10.92 -18.01 -4.54
C LEU A 26 -12.02 -19.06 -4.39
N LEU A 27 -11.94 -19.95 -3.39
CA LEU A 27 -12.96 -20.94 -3.07
C LEU A 27 -14.25 -20.28 -2.53
N LEU A 28 -14.14 -19.26 -1.67
CA LEU A 28 -15.29 -18.49 -1.19
C LEU A 28 -15.97 -17.72 -2.33
N LEU A 29 -15.22 -17.24 -3.31
CA LEU A 29 -15.76 -16.63 -4.53
C LEU A 29 -16.49 -17.64 -5.43
N SER A 30 -16.04 -18.90 -5.49
CA SER A 30 -16.66 -19.94 -6.33
C SER A 30 -17.92 -20.54 -5.71
N VAL A 31 -18.02 -20.67 -4.39
CA VAL A 31 -19.21 -21.20 -3.70
C VAL A 31 -20.38 -20.22 -3.69
N SER A 32 -20.09 -18.90 -3.67
CA SER A 32 -21.14 -17.87 -3.68
C SER A 32 -21.85 -17.71 -5.04
N THR A 33 -21.28 -18.23 -6.13
CA THR A 33 -21.88 -18.08 -7.45
C THR A 33 -23.04 -19.02 -7.76
N SER A 34 -23.18 -20.13 -7.04
CA SER A 34 -24.20 -21.15 -7.31
C SER A 34 -25.50 -21.01 -6.52
N VAL A 35 -25.49 -20.33 -5.37
CA VAL A 35 -26.66 -20.24 -4.48
C VAL A 35 -27.50 -18.96 -4.72
N PHE A 36 -26.90 -17.91 -5.29
CA PHE A 36 -27.56 -16.61 -5.50
C PHE A 36 -27.91 -16.29 -6.97
N ALA A 37 -27.82 -17.26 -7.87
CA ALA A 37 -27.86 -16.99 -9.31
C ALA A 37 -29.25 -16.67 -9.89
N GLN A 38 -30.36 -16.89 -9.18
CA GLN A 38 -31.69 -16.85 -9.78
C GLN A 38 -32.48 -15.54 -9.56
N GLU A 39 -32.22 -14.74 -8.51
CA GLU A 39 -32.92 -13.47 -8.29
C GLU A 39 -32.11 -12.21 -8.57
N PHE A 40 -30.79 -12.35 -8.82
CA PHE A 40 -29.84 -11.24 -8.91
C PHE A 40 -29.64 -10.63 -10.30
N LYS A 41 -30.41 -11.05 -11.31
CA LYS A 41 -30.03 -10.87 -12.72
C LYS A 41 -30.21 -9.45 -13.30
N GLN A 42 -30.85 -8.51 -12.64
CA GLN A 42 -31.24 -7.26 -13.30
C GLN A 42 -30.49 -5.99 -12.88
N ASN A 43 -29.88 -5.94 -11.67
CA ASN A 43 -29.32 -4.70 -11.14
C ASN A 43 -27.85 -4.80 -10.67
N TRP A 44 -27.18 -5.92 -10.90
CA TRP A 44 -25.81 -6.13 -10.45
C TRP A 44 -24.82 -6.13 -11.61
N GLU A 45 -23.79 -5.31 -11.50
CA GLU A 45 -22.66 -5.29 -12.41
C GLU A 45 -21.42 -5.86 -11.72
N LYS A 46 -20.77 -6.81 -12.35
CA LYS A 46 -19.49 -7.38 -11.91
C LYS A 46 -18.39 -6.88 -12.83
N LYS A 47 -17.30 -6.39 -12.24
CA LYS A 47 -16.17 -5.84 -12.98
C LYS A 47 -14.88 -6.38 -12.37
N VAL A 48 -13.95 -6.82 -13.21
CA VAL A 48 -12.55 -7.06 -12.84
C VAL A 48 -11.68 -5.99 -13.48
N PHE A 49 -10.60 -5.58 -12.83
CA PHE A 49 -9.61 -4.74 -13.46
C PHE A 49 -8.19 -5.06 -12.98
N ALA A 50 -7.24 -4.82 -13.86
CA ALA A 50 -5.83 -4.82 -13.56
C ALA A 50 -5.23 -3.47 -13.93
N ALA A 51 -4.42 -2.91 -13.05
CA ALA A 51 -3.86 -1.57 -13.19
C ALA A 51 -2.42 -1.51 -12.68
N TYR A 52 -1.63 -0.58 -13.21
CA TYR A 52 -0.31 -0.23 -12.72
C TYR A 52 -0.44 0.95 -11.76
N ASN A 53 0.30 0.91 -10.63
CA ASN A 53 0.25 1.92 -9.59
C ASN A 53 1.36 2.95 -9.74
N LEU A 54 0.95 4.22 -9.86
CA LEU A 54 1.80 5.41 -9.89
C LEU A 54 1.54 6.21 -8.62
N GLY A 55 2.56 6.48 -7.83
CA GLY A 55 2.37 7.24 -6.61
C GLY A 55 3.43 6.93 -5.58
N GLY A 56 3.13 7.24 -4.33
CA GLY A 56 4.09 7.01 -3.26
C GLY A 56 3.47 7.08 -1.88
N THR A 57 4.29 6.71 -0.93
CA THR A 57 4.07 6.95 0.48
C THR A 57 4.79 8.23 0.83
N SER A 58 4.05 9.31 1.04
CA SER A 58 4.59 10.67 1.12
C SER A 58 4.14 11.39 2.39
N PRO A 59 5.00 12.23 2.97
CA PRO A 59 4.55 13.18 3.97
C PRO A 59 3.67 14.27 3.34
N LEU A 60 2.65 14.71 4.08
CA LEU A 60 1.79 15.82 3.71
C LEU A 60 1.58 16.75 4.91
N PRO A 61 1.99 18.02 4.81
CA PRO A 61 2.81 18.62 3.75
C PRO A 61 4.23 18.06 3.72
N ILE A 62 4.98 18.32 2.63
CA ILE A 62 6.41 17.95 2.57
C ILE A 62 7.14 18.73 3.66
N PRO A 63 7.85 18.06 4.59
CA PRO A 63 8.51 18.72 5.72
C PRO A 63 9.75 19.49 5.27
N ALA A 64 10.12 20.50 6.06
CA ALA A 64 11.26 21.36 5.77
C ALA A 64 12.61 20.63 5.78
N GLU A 65 12.68 19.46 6.42
CA GLU A 65 13.83 18.59 6.46
C GLU A 65 14.18 18.01 5.10
N ILE A 66 13.20 17.81 4.21
CA ILE A 66 13.42 17.38 2.81
C ILE A 66 13.73 18.63 2.00
N ARG A 67 15.00 18.81 1.62
CA ARG A 67 15.48 20.00 0.92
C ARG A 67 15.31 19.90 -0.58
N LYS A 68 15.49 18.71 -1.14
CA LYS A 68 15.42 18.46 -2.57
C LYS A 68 15.13 16.99 -2.82
N ILE A 69 14.21 16.70 -3.73
CA ILE A 69 14.00 15.35 -4.27
C ILE A 69 14.86 15.26 -5.53
N ASN A 70 15.91 14.43 -5.49
CA ASN A 70 16.85 14.23 -6.58
C ASN A 70 16.31 13.23 -7.61
N TYR A 71 15.62 12.21 -7.10
CA TYR A 71 15.11 11.13 -7.92
C TYR A 71 13.84 10.54 -7.29
N TRP A 72 12.87 10.22 -8.12
CA TRP A 72 11.69 9.45 -7.74
C TRP A 72 11.30 8.52 -8.89
N LYS A 73 10.92 7.32 -8.55
CA LYS A 73 10.25 6.40 -9.49
C LYS A 73 9.19 5.57 -8.78
N PRO A 74 8.10 5.20 -9.49
CA PRO A 74 7.20 4.18 -9.00
C PRO A 74 7.97 2.86 -8.84
N GLY A 75 7.69 2.13 -7.77
CA GLY A 75 8.17 0.76 -7.60
C GLY A 75 7.42 -0.19 -8.53
N PHE A 76 7.82 -1.45 -8.51
CA PHE A 76 6.98 -2.49 -9.10
C PHE A 76 5.70 -2.60 -8.25
N GLY A 77 4.57 -2.20 -8.81
CA GLY A 77 3.30 -2.17 -8.10
C GLY A 77 2.12 -2.19 -9.06
N GLY A 78 1.02 -2.75 -8.61
CA GLY A 78 -0.21 -2.83 -9.39
C GLY A 78 -1.39 -3.23 -8.54
N THR A 79 -2.57 -3.03 -9.09
CA THR A 79 -3.85 -3.38 -8.48
C THR A 79 -4.53 -4.43 -9.32
N LEU A 80 -4.95 -5.53 -8.67
CA LEU A 80 -5.90 -6.49 -9.23
C LEU A 80 -7.16 -6.44 -8.38
N ALA A 81 -8.31 -6.12 -8.99
CA ALA A 81 -9.54 -5.92 -8.25
C ALA A 81 -10.75 -6.59 -8.91
N PHE A 82 -11.67 -7.00 -8.03
CA PHE A 82 -13.03 -7.38 -8.36
C PHE A 82 -13.99 -6.40 -7.70
N HIS A 83 -14.79 -5.71 -8.50
CA HIS A 83 -15.84 -4.80 -8.04
C HIS A 83 -17.22 -5.38 -8.34
N LEU A 84 -18.10 -5.20 -7.39
CA LEU A 84 -19.51 -5.54 -7.47
C LEU A 84 -20.32 -4.25 -7.27
N THR A 85 -21.04 -3.81 -8.30
CA THR A 85 -21.88 -2.63 -8.25
C THR A 85 -23.34 -3.04 -8.28
N ARG A 86 -24.13 -2.59 -7.29
CA ARG A 86 -25.57 -2.65 -7.31
C ARG A 86 -26.11 -1.32 -7.83
N TRP A 87 -26.72 -1.34 -8.98
CA TRP A 87 -27.42 -0.18 -9.54
C TRP A 87 -28.78 -0.04 -8.87
N LEU A 88 -29.04 1.13 -8.29
CA LEU A 88 -30.29 1.49 -7.62
C LEU A 88 -31.31 2.01 -8.62
N ASP A 89 -30.82 2.72 -9.64
CA ASP A 89 -31.57 3.21 -10.78
C ASP A 89 -30.70 3.16 -12.06
N GLN A 90 -31.09 3.88 -13.11
CA GLN A 90 -30.36 3.91 -14.39
C GLN A 90 -28.97 4.54 -14.28
N ASN A 91 -28.76 5.44 -13.32
CA ASN A 91 -27.55 6.26 -13.22
C ASN A 91 -26.76 6.02 -11.92
N TRP A 92 -27.44 5.72 -10.81
CA TRP A 92 -26.82 5.63 -9.49
C TRP A 92 -26.74 4.22 -8.95
N GLY A 93 -25.65 3.94 -8.26
CA GLY A 93 -25.43 2.64 -7.63
C GLY A 93 -24.45 2.72 -6.46
N VAL A 94 -24.22 1.58 -5.83
CA VAL A 94 -23.24 1.39 -4.78
C VAL A 94 -22.29 0.29 -5.22
N THR A 95 -20.99 0.56 -5.12
CA THR A 95 -19.91 -0.37 -5.45
C THR A 95 -19.17 -0.78 -4.19
N THR A 96 -18.96 -2.09 -4.08
CA THR A 96 -18.00 -2.69 -3.14
C THR A 96 -17.16 -3.72 -3.87
N GLY A 97 -16.21 -4.35 -3.19
CA GLY A 97 -15.37 -5.36 -3.82
C GLY A 97 -14.17 -5.75 -3.00
N LEU A 98 -13.23 -6.39 -3.65
CA LEU A 98 -11.93 -6.77 -3.11
C LEU A 98 -10.84 -6.41 -4.11
N ALA A 99 -9.72 -5.90 -3.60
CA ALA A 99 -8.53 -5.69 -4.40
C ALA A 99 -7.27 -6.13 -3.67
N ILE A 100 -6.33 -6.66 -4.43
CA ILE A 100 -4.93 -6.79 -4.01
C ILE A 100 -4.23 -5.59 -4.60
N ASP A 101 -3.59 -4.79 -3.74
CA ASP A 101 -2.98 -3.51 -4.09
C ASP A 101 -1.52 -3.50 -3.66
N LEU A 102 -0.62 -3.60 -4.64
CA LEU A 102 0.83 -3.60 -4.44
C LEU A 102 1.32 -2.17 -4.65
N LYS A 103 1.69 -1.50 -3.56
CA LYS A 103 2.13 -0.10 -3.55
C LYS A 103 3.64 -0.03 -3.38
N GLY A 104 4.32 0.62 -4.31
CA GLY A 104 5.77 0.73 -4.24
C GLY A 104 6.30 2.04 -4.77
N MET A 105 7.41 2.52 -4.18
CA MET A 105 8.18 3.64 -4.69
C MET A 105 9.64 3.53 -4.28
N LYS A 106 10.50 4.22 -5.05
CA LYS A 106 11.86 4.58 -4.64
C LYS A 106 12.04 6.07 -4.75
N VAL A 107 12.65 6.67 -3.75
CA VAL A 107 12.95 8.10 -3.71
C VAL A 107 14.36 8.32 -3.21
N GLU A 108 15.04 9.32 -3.75
CA GLU A 108 16.30 9.84 -3.25
C GLU A 108 16.13 11.34 -3.02
N ALA A 109 16.52 11.79 -1.84
CA ALA A 109 16.37 13.17 -1.41
C ALA A 109 17.59 13.66 -0.63
N ASP A 110 17.89 14.97 -0.77
CA ASP A 110 18.78 15.65 0.13
C ASP A 110 17.98 16.09 1.36
N VAL A 111 18.41 15.63 2.54
CA VAL A 111 17.76 15.93 3.80
C VAL A 111 18.67 16.73 4.72
N LYS A 112 18.07 17.54 5.58
CA LYS A 112 18.80 18.33 6.58
C LYS A 112 18.04 18.37 7.89
N TYR A 113 18.73 17.97 8.97
CA TYR A 113 18.17 17.86 10.32
C TYR A 113 17.00 16.87 10.44
N LEU A 114 16.98 15.85 9.59
CA LEU A 114 16.01 14.78 9.66
C LEU A 114 16.24 13.96 10.93
N TYR A 115 15.27 13.96 11.85
CA TYR A 115 15.34 13.08 13.01
C TYR A 115 15.03 11.65 12.57
N THR A 116 16.00 10.73 12.82
CA THR A 116 15.87 9.32 12.41
C THR A 116 16.81 8.44 13.21
N SER A 117 16.64 7.13 13.05
CA SER A 117 17.53 6.10 13.59
C SER A 117 18.26 5.40 12.46
N LEU A 118 19.59 5.38 12.51
CA LEU A 118 20.48 4.79 11.52
C LEU A 118 21.35 3.70 12.15
N VAL A 119 21.65 2.67 11.37
CA VAL A 119 22.67 1.67 11.70
C VAL A 119 23.94 2.00 10.90
N VAL A 120 24.98 2.47 11.58
CA VAL A 120 26.26 2.83 10.99
C VAL A 120 27.27 1.72 11.26
N GLY A 121 28.04 1.31 10.26
CA GLY A 121 28.98 0.20 10.33
C GLY A 121 28.38 -1.15 9.89
N GLU A 122 29.22 -2.18 9.86
CA GLU A 122 28.83 -3.53 9.43
C GLU A 122 29.22 -4.58 10.48
N GLY A 123 28.45 -5.67 10.56
CA GLY A 123 28.69 -6.81 11.44
C GLY A 123 28.74 -6.43 12.91
N ASP A 124 29.73 -6.96 13.64
CA ASP A 124 29.92 -6.74 15.08
C ASP A 124 30.33 -5.31 15.47
N HIS A 125 30.64 -4.47 14.48
CA HIS A 125 30.97 -3.05 14.65
C HIS A 125 29.78 -2.12 14.30
N ALA A 126 28.62 -2.67 14.00
CA ALA A 126 27.43 -1.88 13.71
C ALA A 126 26.87 -1.22 14.97
N GLY A 127 26.68 0.10 14.94
CA GLY A 127 26.06 0.87 16.01
C GLY A 127 24.75 1.52 15.55
N LYS A 128 23.69 1.44 16.39
CA LYS A 128 22.45 2.17 16.16
C LYS A 128 22.57 3.56 16.79
N PHE A 129 22.40 4.59 15.96
CA PHE A 129 22.44 6.00 16.37
C PHE A 129 21.09 6.64 16.08
N THR A 130 20.54 7.34 17.05
CA THR A 130 19.29 8.08 16.92
C THR A 130 19.55 9.57 17.11
N GLY A 131 19.13 10.37 16.15
CA GLY A 131 19.37 11.81 16.20
C GLY A 131 19.04 12.51 14.89
N THR A 132 19.67 13.65 14.65
CA THR A 132 19.43 14.46 13.45
C THR A 132 20.45 14.18 12.36
N PHE A 133 19.99 13.63 11.26
CA PHE A 133 20.78 13.35 10.06
C PHE A 133 20.72 14.51 9.05
N SER A 134 21.82 14.77 8.40
CA SER A 134 21.93 15.68 7.26
C SER A 134 22.82 15.04 6.21
N GLY A 135 22.31 14.84 5.00
CA GLY A 135 22.99 14.15 3.91
C GLY A 135 22.01 13.71 2.84
N LYS A 136 22.34 12.65 2.12
CA LYS A 136 21.45 12.00 1.14
C LYS A 136 20.70 10.85 1.79
N ASP A 137 19.42 10.75 1.48
CA ASP A 137 18.54 9.66 1.91
C ASP A 137 17.91 8.98 0.71
N GLN A 138 18.13 7.67 0.59
CA GLN A 138 17.51 6.83 -0.43
C GLN A 138 16.55 5.87 0.24
N THR A 139 15.25 6.05 -0.01
CA THR A 139 14.19 5.22 0.58
C THR A 139 13.56 4.32 -0.47
N ASN A 140 13.35 3.06 -0.12
CA ASN A 140 12.60 2.06 -0.89
C ASN A 140 11.41 1.57 -0.08
N VAL A 141 10.21 1.82 -0.60
CA VAL A 141 8.94 1.44 0.04
C VAL A 141 8.22 0.43 -0.83
N ARG A 142 7.69 -0.62 -0.19
CA ARG A 142 6.73 -1.55 -0.78
C ARG A 142 5.76 -2.01 0.29
N ASN A 143 4.48 -1.72 0.09
CA ASN A 143 3.42 -2.09 1.00
C ASN A 143 2.30 -2.79 0.21
N ASP A 144 2.03 -4.04 0.55
CA ASP A 144 1.05 -4.87 -0.12
C ASP A 144 -0.22 -4.95 0.74
N TYR A 145 -1.38 -4.63 0.16
CA TYR A 145 -2.66 -4.54 0.88
C TYR A 145 -3.75 -5.41 0.26
N LEU A 146 -4.62 -5.93 1.12
CA LEU A 146 -5.96 -6.37 0.76
C LEU A 146 -6.93 -5.21 1.03
N VAL A 147 -7.62 -4.73 -0.01
CA VAL A 147 -8.45 -3.52 0.03
C VAL A 147 -9.92 -3.85 -0.15
N LEU A 148 -10.77 -3.25 0.69
CA LEU A 148 -12.23 -3.28 0.62
C LEU A 148 -12.74 -1.86 0.34
N PRO A 149 -13.15 -1.54 -0.89
CA PRO A 149 -13.79 -0.25 -1.20
C PRO A 149 -15.28 -0.26 -0.89
N ILE A 150 -15.82 0.91 -0.55
CA ILE A 150 -17.25 1.22 -0.50
C ILE A 150 -17.45 2.58 -1.15
N MET A 151 -18.10 2.61 -2.32
CA MET A 151 -18.19 3.82 -3.15
C MET A 151 -19.61 4.01 -3.69
N ALA A 152 -20.07 5.25 -3.75
CA ALA A 152 -21.17 5.63 -4.62
C ALA A 152 -20.70 5.55 -6.08
N ALA A 153 -21.55 5.00 -6.95
CA ALA A 153 -21.30 4.89 -8.37
C ALA A 153 -22.30 5.75 -9.13
N TRP A 154 -21.81 6.47 -10.14
CA TRP A 154 -22.61 7.27 -11.05
C TRP A 154 -22.25 6.94 -12.50
N ARG A 155 -23.25 6.65 -13.31
CA ARG A 155 -23.14 6.32 -14.72
C ARG A 155 -23.98 7.30 -15.54
N PRO A 156 -23.38 8.40 -16.04
CA PRO A 156 -24.11 9.39 -16.84
C PRO A 156 -24.57 8.86 -18.20
N ASN A 157 -23.85 7.87 -18.75
CA ASN A 157 -24.16 7.19 -20.01
C ASN A 157 -23.48 5.81 -20.05
N ASP A 158 -23.64 5.07 -21.14
CA ASP A 158 -23.09 3.72 -21.28
C ASP A 158 -21.54 3.67 -21.40
N GLN A 159 -20.92 4.80 -21.72
CA GLN A 159 -19.46 4.90 -21.91
C GLN A 159 -18.71 5.29 -20.65
N TRP A 160 -19.36 5.94 -19.68
CA TRP A 160 -18.69 6.44 -18.49
C TRP A 160 -19.31 5.92 -17.20
N ALA A 161 -18.46 5.52 -16.28
CA ALA A 161 -18.86 5.26 -14.91
C ALA A 161 -17.82 5.88 -13.96
N VAL A 162 -18.29 6.66 -13.00
CA VAL A 162 -17.45 7.32 -11.98
C VAL A 162 -17.86 6.79 -10.62
N ARG A 163 -16.88 6.64 -9.72
CA ARG A 163 -17.13 6.18 -8.35
C ARG A 163 -16.36 7.05 -7.38
N LEU A 164 -16.97 7.33 -6.25
CA LEU A 164 -16.36 8.10 -5.17
C LEU A 164 -16.79 7.50 -3.83
N GLY A 165 -15.86 7.33 -2.91
CA GLY A 165 -16.14 6.80 -1.59
C GLY A 165 -14.91 6.62 -0.74
N GLY A 166 -14.94 5.62 0.13
CA GLY A 166 -13.85 5.26 1.01
C GLY A 166 -13.37 3.84 0.79
N TYR A 167 -12.27 3.52 1.44
CA TYR A 167 -11.76 2.16 1.53
C TYR A 167 -11.19 1.87 2.92
N VAL A 168 -11.16 0.61 3.26
CA VAL A 168 -10.32 0.05 4.32
C VAL A 168 -9.36 -0.94 3.70
N ALA A 169 -8.15 -1.02 4.25
CA ALA A 169 -7.11 -1.89 3.73
C ALA A 169 -6.34 -2.56 4.86
N PHE A 170 -6.05 -3.83 4.68
CA PHE A 170 -5.26 -4.63 5.61
C PHE A 170 -3.94 -4.97 4.95
N GLN A 171 -2.85 -4.63 5.63
CA GLN A 171 -1.51 -4.90 5.16
C GLN A 171 -1.22 -6.40 5.23
N ASN A 172 -0.63 -6.91 4.15
CA ASN A 172 -0.19 -8.28 4.06
C ASN A 172 1.34 -8.39 4.14
N ASP A 173 2.06 -7.44 3.52
CA ASP A 173 3.52 -7.36 3.53
C ASP A 173 3.95 -5.89 3.51
N ALA A 174 5.07 -5.59 4.17
CA ALA A 174 5.63 -4.26 4.23
C ALA A 174 7.14 -4.28 4.01
N LYS A 175 7.61 -3.24 3.33
CA LYS A 175 9.02 -2.92 3.20
C LYS A 175 9.18 -1.41 3.28
N PHE A 176 9.96 -0.95 4.24
CA PHE A 176 10.36 0.43 4.39
C PHE A 176 11.82 0.47 4.83
N GLU A 177 12.70 0.49 3.86
CA GLU A 177 14.14 0.44 4.09
C GLU A 177 14.83 1.55 3.32
N GLY A 178 16.02 1.91 3.74
CA GLY A 178 16.81 2.89 3.01
C GLY A 178 18.27 2.93 3.41
N VAL A 179 18.96 3.81 2.71
CA VAL A 179 20.39 4.11 2.90
C VAL A 179 20.56 5.61 3.05
N ALA A 180 21.12 6.01 4.17
CA ALA A 180 21.59 7.37 4.42
C ALA A 180 23.07 7.44 4.08
N SER A 181 23.48 8.42 3.29
CA SER A 181 24.88 8.56 2.84
C SER A 181 25.32 10.02 2.70
N ASP A 182 26.61 10.17 2.47
CA ASP A 182 27.25 11.47 2.19
C ASP A 182 26.88 12.55 3.23
N GLY A 183 26.91 12.21 4.50
CA GLY A 183 26.41 13.12 5.50
C GLY A 183 26.97 12.92 6.90
N TYR A 184 26.21 13.36 7.88
CA TYR A 184 26.49 13.16 9.30
C TYR A 184 25.20 13.05 10.12
N ILE A 185 25.28 12.31 11.21
CA ILE A 185 24.24 12.28 12.25
C ILE A 185 24.78 12.95 13.53
N ARG A 186 23.92 13.73 14.20
CA ARG A 186 24.19 14.21 15.57
C ARG A 186 23.47 13.31 16.55
N ASN A 187 24.24 12.53 17.29
CA ASN A 187 23.70 11.56 18.24
C ASN A 187 23.02 12.28 19.42
N GLY A 188 21.79 11.92 19.73
CA GLY A 188 21.02 12.50 20.83
C GLY A 188 20.42 13.90 20.57
N GLY A 189 20.57 14.47 19.37
CA GLY A 189 19.92 15.73 18.99
C GLY A 189 20.83 16.79 18.40
N PRO A 190 20.35 18.06 18.25
CA PRO A 190 21.04 19.10 17.48
C PRO A 190 22.42 19.51 18.01
N THR A 191 22.66 19.37 19.29
CA THR A 191 23.93 19.70 19.98
C THR A 191 24.81 18.48 20.24
N GLY A 192 24.35 17.27 19.87
CA GLY A 192 25.04 16.04 20.10
C GLY A 192 26.32 15.88 19.27
N GLU A 193 27.12 14.87 19.61
CA GLU A 193 28.33 14.52 18.89
C GLU A 193 28.03 14.29 17.40
N LYS A 194 28.90 14.82 16.55
CA LYS A 194 28.78 14.69 15.09
C LYS A 194 29.52 13.45 14.63
N ILE A 195 28.78 12.47 14.12
CA ILE A 195 29.30 11.22 13.58
C ILE A 195 29.15 11.29 12.05
N THR A 196 30.26 11.12 11.34
CA THR A 196 30.26 11.07 9.87
C THR A 196 29.57 9.78 9.40
N VAL A 197 28.70 9.90 8.39
CA VAL A 197 27.95 8.79 7.78
C VAL A 197 28.34 8.74 6.30
N GLU A 198 29.24 7.82 5.96
CA GLU A 198 29.57 7.52 4.57
C GLU A 198 28.44 6.67 3.96
N SER A 199 28.00 5.64 4.71
CA SER A 199 26.83 4.84 4.38
C SER A 199 26.26 4.24 5.66
N ALA A 200 24.96 4.34 5.85
CA ALA A 200 24.22 3.75 6.96
C ALA A 200 22.86 3.28 6.47
N THR A 201 22.37 2.17 7.03
CA THR A 201 21.10 1.58 6.65
C THR A 201 20.04 1.82 7.72
N TYR A 202 18.77 1.78 7.30
CA TYR A 202 17.63 1.69 8.21
C TYR A 202 16.58 0.76 7.63
N ASP A 203 15.82 0.11 8.51
CA ASP A 203 14.71 -0.74 8.18
C ASP A 203 13.59 -0.51 9.20
N PHE A 204 12.45 -0.02 8.73
CA PHE A 204 11.25 0.25 9.51
C PHE A 204 10.06 -0.60 9.07
N ALA A 205 10.30 -1.70 8.36
CA ALA A 205 9.23 -2.57 7.84
C ALA A 205 8.30 -3.09 8.95
N ASN A 206 8.86 -3.45 10.11
CA ASN A 206 8.09 -3.96 11.24
C ASN A 206 7.28 -2.89 11.98
N GLU A 207 7.57 -1.62 11.72
CA GLU A 207 6.88 -0.47 12.33
C GLU A 207 5.71 0.03 11.47
N VAL A 208 5.59 -0.48 10.23
CA VAL A 208 4.50 -0.09 9.34
C VAL A 208 3.18 -0.64 9.87
N ARG A 209 2.19 0.24 9.96
CA ARG A 209 0.84 -0.08 10.47
C ARG A 209 0.16 -1.13 9.59
N SER A 210 -0.43 -2.14 10.23
CA SER A 210 -1.14 -3.25 9.54
C SER A 210 -2.49 -2.85 8.90
N PHE A 211 -2.91 -1.59 9.07
CA PHE A 211 -4.20 -1.08 8.61
C PHE A 211 -4.03 0.29 7.94
N ASP A 212 -4.73 0.48 6.81
CA ASP A 212 -4.89 1.78 6.14
C ASP A 212 -6.38 2.02 5.84
N ALA A 213 -6.80 3.27 5.83
CA ALA A 213 -8.13 3.69 5.43
C ALA A 213 -8.05 5.07 4.80
N GLY A 214 -8.92 5.32 3.83
CA GLY A 214 -8.87 6.58 3.11
C GLY A 214 -10.04 6.79 2.16
N ILE A 215 -9.87 7.78 1.30
CA ILE A 215 -10.80 8.09 0.23
C ILE A 215 -10.33 7.48 -1.08
N MET A 216 -11.30 7.15 -1.93
CA MET A 216 -11.06 6.55 -3.24
C MET A 216 -11.99 7.15 -4.27
N ALA A 217 -11.43 7.52 -5.42
CA ALA A 217 -12.17 7.96 -6.59
C ALA A 217 -11.74 7.13 -7.79
N SER A 218 -12.68 6.69 -8.65
CA SER A 218 -12.35 5.97 -9.87
C SER A 218 -13.24 6.37 -11.03
N GLY A 219 -12.68 6.28 -12.25
CA GLY A 219 -13.36 6.48 -13.50
C GLY A 219 -13.08 5.35 -14.48
N ASP A 220 -14.13 4.87 -15.15
CA ASP A 220 -14.04 3.92 -16.24
C ASP A 220 -14.54 4.59 -17.53
N TRP A 221 -13.77 4.46 -18.60
CA TRP A 221 -14.19 4.81 -19.95
C TRP A 221 -14.32 3.53 -20.78
N PHE A 222 -15.56 3.15 -21.08
CA PHE A 222 -15.88 1.96 -21.86
C PHE A 222 -15.72 2.24 -23.35
N PHE A 223 -14.66 1.68 -23.95
CA PHE A 223 -14.44 1.73 -25.39
C PHE A 223 -15.11 0.56 -26.14
N THR A 224 -15.58 -0.45 -25.40
CA THR A 224 -16.52 -1.49 -25.86
C THR A 224 -17.61 -1.70 -24.81
N LYS A 225 -18.61 -2.54 -25.12
CA LYS A 225 -19.65 -2.89 -24.13
C LYS A 225 -19.13 -3.53 -22.86
N LYS A 226 -17.92 -4.16 -22.92
CA LYS A 226 -17.33 -4.91 -21.81
C LYS A 226 -15.98 -4.40 -21.35
N MET A 227 -15.22 -3.72 -22.19
CA MET A 227 -13.87 -3.26 -21.87
C MET A 227 -13.80 -1.76 -21.64
N ALA A 228 -13.09 -1.36 -20.60
CA ALA A 228 -12.87 0.03 -20.27
C ALA A 228 -11.40 0.31 -19.92
N ALA A 229 -10.95 1.52 -20.24
CA ALA A 229 -9.80 2.09 -19.57
C ALA A 229 -10.26 2.57 -18.18
N THR A 230 -9.47 2.27 -17.15
CA THR A 230 -9.78 2.61 -15.77
C THR A 230 -8.68 3.44 -15.14
N ALA A 231 -9.08 4.46 -14.39
CA ALA A 231 -8.20 5.23 -13.52
C ALA A 231 -8.80 5.26 -12.11
N GLN A 232 -7.97 4.99 -11.10
CA GLN A 232 -8.39 5.00 -9.70
C GLN A 232 -7.36 5.71 -8.84
N LEU A 233 -7.80 6.75 -8.12
CA LEU A 233 -7.00 7.45 -7.12
C LEU A 233 -7.38 6.91 -5.74
N SER A 234 -6.38 6.51 -4.96
CA SER A 234 -6.50 6.18 -3.54
C SER A 234 -5.65 7.14 -2.71
N TRP A 235 -6.24 7.73 -1.68
CA TRP A 235 -5.56 8.62 -0.75
C TRP A 235 -5.81 8.14 0.67
N GLY A 236 -4.75 7.57 1.29
CA GLY A 236 -4.76 7.14 2.68
C GLY A 236 -4.83 8.32 3.63
N LEU A 237 -5.72 8.23 4.60
CA LEU A 237 -5.90 9.22 5.66
C LEU A 237 -5.30 8.75 6.99
N VAL A 238 -4.92 7.49 7.07
CA VAL A 238 -4.22 6.90 8.20
C VAL A 238 -2.71 6.97 7.93
N PRO A 239 -1.89 7.54 8.85
CA PRO A 239 -0.45 7.51 8.72
C PRO A 239 0.07 6.07 8.69
N ILE A 240 1.06 5.76 7.84
CA ILE A 240 1.62 4.41 7.71
C ILE A 240 2.38 3.96 8.96
N PHE A 241 2.88 4.89 9.77
CA PHE A 241 3.49 4.60 11.05
C PHE A 241 2.55 4.94 12.21
N PRO A 242 2.58 4.19 13.32
CA PRO A 242 1.85 4.52 14.53
C PRO A 242 2.38 5.81 15.16
N SER A 243 1.59 6.39 16.07
CA SER A 243 1.89 7.70 16.66
C SER A 243 3.06 7.69 17.66
N ASP A 244 3.42 6.53 18.15
CA ASP A 244 4.54 6.25 19.05
C ASP A 244 5.84 5.85 18.31
N PHE A 245 5.80 5.82 16.96
CA PHE A 245 6.98 5.59 16.15
C PHE A 245 7.92 6.80 16.18
N GLU A 246 9.15 6.60 16.62
CA GLU A 246 10.17 7.65 16.79
C GLU A 246 11.22 7.69 15.66
N GLY A 247 11.07 6.84 14.63
CA GLY A 247 12.05 6.74 13.54
C GLY A 247 11.99 7.89 12.53
N LEU A 248 10.88 8.64 12.47
CA LEU A 248 10.68 9.80 11.59
C LEU A 248 9.86 10.87 12.32
N SER A 249 10.23 12.14 12.13
CA SER A 249 9.58 13.30 12.76
C SER A 249 8.26 13.72 12.09
N TYR A 250 7.85 13.08 11.00
CA TYR A 250 6.66 13.43 10.22
C TYR A 250 5.80 12.22 9.87
N LYS A 251 4.52 12.48 9.63
CA LYS A 251 3.55 11.46 9.21
C LYS A 251 3.61 11.26 7.71
N MET A 252 3.49 10.00 7.26
CA MET A 252 3.47 9.64 5.84
C MET A 252 2.16 8.93 5.48
N TYR A 253 1.68 9.14 4.26
CA TYR A 253 0.40 8.64 3.77
C TYR A 253 0.56 7.97 2.41
N ASN A 254 -0.22 6.95 2.14
CA ASN A 254 -0.27 6.29 0.83
C ASN A 254 -1.12 7.11 -0.15
N ILE A 255 -0.53 7.56 -1.26
CA ILE A 255 -1.23 8.30 -2.32
C ILE A 255 -0.84 7.68 -3.65
N TYR A 256 -1.80 7.01 -4.31
CA TYR A 256 -1.55 6.26 -5.53
C TYR A 256 -2.64 6.46 -6.56
N LEU A 257 -2.22 6.62 -7.83
CA LEU A 257 -3.05 6.58 -9.01
C LEU A 257 -2.82 5.24 -9.71
N SER A 258 -3.88 4.45 -9.85
CA SER A 258 -3.86 3.17 -10.58
C SER A 258 -4.44 3.39 -11.97
N LEU A 259 -3.68 3.07 -13.01
CA LEU A 259 -4.11 3.18 -14.42
C LEU A 259 -4.11 1.79 -15.06
N GLY A 260 -5.20 1.41 -15.72
CA GLY A 260 -5.31 0.06 -16.23
C GLY A 260 -6.53 -0.20 -17.11
N ILE A 261 -6.83 -1.49 -17.23
CA ILE A 261 -7.92 -2.00 -18.06
C ILE A 261 -8.91 -2.74 -17.16
N ALA A 262 -10.18 -2.49 -17.39
CA ALA A 262 -11.29 -3.15 -16.73
C ALA A 262 -12.12 -3.98 -17.71
N TYR A 263 -12.68 -5.08 -17.21
CA TYR A 263 -13.58 -5.95 -17.95
C TYR A 263 -14.88 -6.17 -17.15
N ARG A 264 -16.00 -5.88 -17.78
CA ARG A 264 -17.36 -6.13 -17.26
C ARG A 264 -17.76 -7.57 -17.61
N LEU A 265 -18.04 -8.36 -16.58
CA LEU A 265 -18.42 -9.79 -16.68
C LEU A 265 -19.87 -10.00 -17.15
#